data_59d426269908ce5f6abaacc3fcbf0b35
#
_entry.id   59d426269908ce5f6abaacc3fcbf0b35
#
_cell.length_a   1.000
_cell.length_b   1.000
_cell.length_c   1.000
_cell.angle_alpha   90.00
_cell.angle_beta   90.00
_cell.angle_gamma   90.00
#
_symmetry.space_group_name_H-M   'P 1'
#
loop_
_entity.id
_entity.type
_entity.pdbx_description
1 polymer ?
#
loop_
_entity_poly.entity_id
_entity_poly.type
_entity_poly.pdbx_seq_one_letter_code
_entity_poly.pdbx_strand_id
1 'polypeptide(L)'
;MDRKQRFLRLGLAAALALALLVAFLPAEAAVYRQGSQGSAVRTIQTKLKRWGYYTGSVDGIYGSKTVEAVKYFQRQNGLTADGVCGAKTLAALGMSSDGSGSSSSGSTASRNDDFTLLCRMISAEARGEPYTGQVAVGAVILNRVKHPSFPNTVAGVLFQPGAFSPVSDGQFYSVSITDSARRAAQDALNGYDPTGGAIYFYNPAKSTSKWIFSRPVVLTIGEHVFAK
;
A
#
# COMPACT_ATOMS: atom_id res chain seq x y z
N MET A 1 62.82 19.98 1.39
CA MET A 1 61.58 19.48 1.98
C MET A 1 61.95 18.34 2.88
N ASP A 2 61.76 18.53 4.20
CA ASP A 2 62.30 17.71 5.25
C ASP A 2 61.64 16.31 5.28
N ARG A 3 62.45 15.26 5.57
CA ARG A 3 62.02 13.86 5.59
C ARG A 3 60.83 13.65 6.55
N LYS A 4 60.77 14.43 7.63
CA LYS A 4 59.67 14.43 8.60
C LYS A 4 58.33 14.89 8.03
N GLN A 5 58.35 15.87 7.10
CA GLN A 5 57.14 16.37 6.46
C GLN A 5 56.56 15.37 5.44
N ARG A 6 57.40 14.51 4.83
CA ARG A 6 56.93 13.44 3.92
C ARG A 6 56.20 12.32 4.68
N PHE A 7 56.74 11.94 5.85
CA PHE A 7 56.08 10.92 6.68
C PHE A 7 54.75 11.42 7.28
N LEU A 8 54.70 12.71 7.67
CA LEU A 8 53.47 13.31 8.18
C LEU A 8 52.36 13.37 7.12
N ARG A 9 52.70 13.70 5.86
CA ARG A 9 51.75 13.73 4.73
C ARG A 9 51.30 12.33 4.28
N LEU A 10 52.20 11.35 4.32
CA LEU A 10 51.84 9.95 4.06
C LEU A 10 50.93 9.36 5.14
N GLY A 11 51.17 9.68 6.40
CA GLY A 11 50.31 9.27 7.51
C GLY A 11 48.92 9.90 7.44
N LEU A 12 48.83 11.18 7.06
CA LEU A 12 47.57 11.88 6.92
C LEU A 12 46.75 11.35 5.73
N ALA A 13 47.40 11.04 4.61
CA ALA A 13 46.75 10.47 3.42
C ALA A 13 46.26 9.03 3.69
N ALA A 14 47.01 8.22 4.43
CA ALA A 14 46.59 6.88 4.79
C ALA A 14 45.41 6.90 5.80
N ALA A 15 45.39 7.84 6.74
CA ALA A 15 44.29 8.01 7.69
C ALA A 15 43.01 8.50 6.98
N LEU A 16 43.13 9.39 5.99
CA LEU A 16 41.98 9.84 5.18
C LEU A 16 41.42 8.72 4.28
N ALA A 17 42.27 7.88 3.71
CA ALA A 17 41.86 6.73 2.90
C ALA A 17 41.14 5.65 3.74
N LEU A 18 41.61 5.43 4.98
CA LEU A 18 40.99 4.49 5.89
C LEU A 18 39.62 5.02 6.40
N ALA A 19 39.46 6.33 6.60
CA ALA A 19 38.23 6.96 6.99
C ALA A 19 37.18 6.90 5.85
N LEU A 20 37.60 6.97 4.57
CA LEU A 20 36.73 6.83 3.40
C LEU A 20 36.29 5.37 3.16
N LEU A 21 37.06 4.37 3.60
CA LEU A 21 36.71 2.96 3.43
C LEU A 21 35.63 2.49 4.42
N VAL A 22 35.46 3.18 5.56
CA VAL A 22 34.41 2.87 6.55
C VAL A 22 33.02 3.39 6.11
N ALA A 23 32.96 4.30 5.15
CA ALA A 23 31.71 4.91 4.68
C ALA A 23 30.93 4.04 3.66
N PHE A 24 31.47 2.88 3.23
CA PHE A 24 30.83 1.98 2.27
C PHE A 24 30.47 0.60 2.85
N LEU A 25 30.12 0.53 4.12
CA LEU A 25 29.38 -0.65 4.60
C LEU A 25 27.96 -0.58 4.01
N PRO A 26 27.52 -1.57 3.23
CA PRO A 26 26.14 -1.60 2.78
C PRO A 26 25.26 -1.60 4.02
N ALA A 27 24.35 -0.65 4.12
CA ALA A 27 23.35 -0.64 5.18
C ALA A 27 22.62 -1.98 5.15
N GLU A 28 22.74 -2.77 6.20
CA GLU A 28 22.07 -4.06 6.29
C GLU A 28 20.56 -3.80 6.22
N ALA A 29 19.91 -4.37 5.22
CA ALA A 29 18.49 -4.14 5.00
C ALA A 29 17.72 -4.58 6.25
N ALA A 30 16.91 -3.70 6.80
CA ALA A 30 16.12 -3.99 8.00
C ALA A 30 15.27 -5.24 7.80
N VAL A 31 15.33 -6.18 8.74
CA VAL A 31 14.55 -7.42 8.73
C VAL A 31 13.82 -7.55 10.06
N TYR A 32 12.50 -7.68 10.03
CA TYR A 32 11.67 -7.89 11.22
C TYR A 32 11.04 -9.28 11.18
N ARG A 33 11.16 -10.01 12.28
CA ARG A 33 10.70 -11.40 12.45
C ARG A 33 10.21 -11.63 13.87
N GLN A 34 9.72 -12.81 14.15
CA GLN A 34 9.30 -13.18 15.51
C GLN A 34 10.41 -12.85 16.55
N GLY A 35 10.02 -12.15 17.59
CA GLY A 35 10.93 -11.64 18.62
C GLY A 35 11.41 -10.21 18.37
N SER A 36 11.31 -9.64 17.16
CA SER A 36 11.60 -8.23 16.92
C SER A 36 10.64 -7.34 17.71
N GLN A 37 11.13 -6.17 18.14
CA GLN A 37 10.35 -5.20 18.93
C GLN A 37 10.66 -3.76 18.49
N GLY A 38 9.76 -2.84 18.84
CA GLY A 38 9.99 -1.41 18.68
C GLY A 38 9.01 -0.71 17.73
N SER A 39 9.34 0.53 17.38
CA SER A 39 8.47 1.42 16.59
C SER A 39 8.19 0.89 15.19
N ALA A 40 9.19 0.29 14.54
CA ALA A 40 9.03 -0.30 13.22
C ALA A 40 8.05 -1.50 13.24
N VAL A 41 8.10 -2.36 14.27
CA VAL A 41 7.13 -3.44 14.46
C VAL A 41 5.73 -2.89 14.71
N ARG A 42 5.61 -1.83 15.51
CA ARG A 42 4.35 -1.13 15.71
C ARG A 42 3.78 -0.58 14.40
N THR A 43 4.62 -0.02 13.54
CA THR A 43 4.23 0.45 12.20
C THR A 43 3.74 -0.71 11.32
N ILE A 44 4.45 -1.85 11.29
CA ILE A 44 4.05 -3.07 10.57
C ILE A 44 2.67 -3.53 11.06
N GLN A 45 2.48 -3.67 12.37
CA GLN A 45 1.20 -4.08 12.98
C GLN A 45 0.07 -3.10 12.65
N THR A 46 0.35 -1.78 12.71
CA THR A 46 -0.63 -0.74 12.37
C THR A 46 -1.10 -0.88 10.93
N LYS A 47 -0.17 -1.04 9.98
CA LYS A 47 -0.49 -1.21 8.55
C LYS A 47 -1.27 -2.51 8.31
N LEU A 48 -0.81 -3.62 8.88
CA LEU A 48 -1.49 -4.92 8.76
C LEU A 48 -2.89 -4.89 9.38
N LYS A 49 -3.05 -4.22 10.53
CA LYS A 49 -4.36 -4.06 11.19
C LYS A 49 -5.31 -3.20 10.37
N ARG A 50 -4.82 -2.09 9.84
CA ARG A 50 -5.57 -1.19 8.97
C ARG A 50 -6.04 -1.89 7.69
N TRP A 51 -5.24 -2.82 7.17
CA TRP A 51 -5.57 -3.59 5.96
C TRP A 51 -6.30 -4.90 6.24
N GLY A 52 -6.74 -5.14 7.48
CA GLY A 52 -7.53 -6.31 7.87
C GLY A 52 -6.73 -7.61 8.00
N TYR A 53 -5.41 -7.57 7.89
CA TYR A 53 -4.56 -8.76 8.06
C TYR A 53 -4.24 -9.08 9.51
N TYR A 54 -4.33 -8.12 10.41
CA TYR A 54 -3.95 -8.26 11.82
C TYR A 54 -5.09 -7.88 12.76
N THR A 55 -5.51 -8.80 13.63
CA THR A 55 -6.61 -8.61 14.59
C THR A 55 -6.11 -8.38 16.02
N GLY A 56 -4.79 -8.47 16.25
CA GLY A 56 -4.18 -8.28 17.56
C GLY A 56 -4.07 -6.81 18.00
N SER A 57 -3.48 -6.61 19.17
CA SER A 57 -3.11 -5.29 19.69
C SER A 57 -1.85 -4.78 18.99
N VAL A 58 -1.80 -3.47 18.70
CA VAL A 58 -0.61 -2.82 18.16
C VAL A 58 0.33 -2.49 19.34
N ASP A 59 1.11 -3.49 19.75
CA ASP A 59 1.97 -3.46 20.94
C ASP A 59 3.46 -3.23 20.62
N GLY A 60 3.82 -3.33 19.34
CA GLY A 60 5.21 -3.22 18.91
C GLY A 60 6.04 -4.48 19.18
N ILE A 61 5.40 -5.61 19.47
CA ILE A 61 6.05 -6.91 19.69
C ILE A 61 5.69 -7.85 18.54
N TYR A 62 6.68 -8.33 17.80
CA TYR A 62 6.47 -9.26 16.68
C TYR A 62 6.24 -10.68 17.23
N GLY A 63 5.03 -10.91 17.74
CA GLY A 63 4.58 -12.19 18.25
C GLY A 63 4.01 -13.10 17.17
N SER A 64 3.48 -14.29 17.56
CA SER A 64 2.88 -15.28 16.66
C SER A 64 1.73 -14.71 15.81
N LYS A 65 0.87 -13.89 16.41
CA LYS A 65 -0.21 -13.21 15.67
C LYS A 65 0.31 -12.27 14.58
N THR A 66 1.44 -11.60 14.82
CA THR A 66 2.09 -10.75 13.81
C THR A 66 2.69 -11.61 12.69
N VAL A 67 3.31 -12.75 13.03
CA VAL A 67 3.83 -13.72 12.04
C VAL A 67 2.71 -14.21 11.13
N GLU A 68 1.57 -14.62 11.69
CA GLU A 68 0.41 -15.10 10.93
C GLU A 68 -0.14 -14.00 10.00
N ALA A 69 -0.29 -12.79 10.51
CA ALA A 69 -0.74 -11.64 9.74
C ALA A 69 0.21 -11.31 8.57
N VAL A 70 1.53 -11.36 8.83
CA VAL A 70 2.54 -11.15 7.78
C VAL A 70 2.50 -12.27 6.75
N LYS A 71 2.39 -13.54 7.14
CA LYS A 71 2.23 -14.66 6.21
C LYS A 71 0.98 -14.51 5.35
N TYR A 72 -0.13 -14.09 5.95
CA TYR A 72 -1.36 -13.83 5.21
C TYR A 72 -1.18 -12.68 4.22
N PHE A 73 -0.62 -11.57 4.66
CA PHE A 73 -0.27 -10.44 3.81
C PHE A 73 0.67 -10.84 2.66
N GLN A 74 1.71 -11.62 2.94
CA GLN A 74 2.66 -12.10 1.93
C GLN A 74 1.98 -12.95 0.86
N ARG A 75 1.11 -13.90 1.24
CA ARG A 75 0.32 -14.70 0.29
C ARG A 75 -0.52 -13.82 -0.62
N GLN A 76 -1.23 -12.85 -0.05
CA GLN A 76 -2.10 -11.94 -0.80
C GLN A 76 -1.30 -10.99 -1.72
N ASN A 77 -0.02 -10.79 -1.45
CA ASN A 77 0.86 -9.94 -2.25
C ASN A 77 1.83 -10.73 -3.17
N GLY A 78 1.61 -12.04 -3.37
CA GLY A 78 2.47 -12.87 -4.23
C GLY A 78 3.91 -12.99 -3.72
N LEU A 79 4.14 -12.79 -2.41
CA LEU A 79 5.44 -12.90 -1.76
C LEU A 79 5.61 -14.29 -1.12
N THR A 80 6.84 -14.70 -0.88
CA THR A 80 7.14 -15.89 -0.07
C THR A 80 6.54 -15.71 1.33
N ALA A 81 5.63 -16.60 1.72
CA ALA A 81 4.89 -16.50 2.99
C ALA A 81 5.68 -17.12 4.16
N ASP A 82 6.86 -16.57 4.45
CA ASP A 82 7.77 -16.99 5.52
C ASP A 82 7.46 -16.32 6.88
N GLY A 83 6.67 -15.25 6.88
CA GLY A 83 6.34 -14.48 8.06
C GLY A 83 7.46 -13.54 8.50
N VAL A 84 8.40 -13.23 7.62
CA VAL A 84 9.52 -12.32 7.86
C VAL A 84 9.35 -11.05 7.03
N CYS A 85 9.38 -9.90 7.65
CA CYS A 85 9.37 -8.61 6.96
C CYS A 85 10.80 -8.24 6.53
N GLY A 86 11.27 -8.83 5.43
CA GLY A 86 12.47 -8.41 4.72
C GLY A 86 12.15 -7.31 3.71
N ALA A 87 13.15 -6.90 2.90
CA ALA A 87 13.06 -5.76 2.00
C ALA A 87 11.81 -5.80 1.07
N LYS A 88 11.48 -6.96 0.48
CA LYS A 88 10.30 -7.11 -0.41
C LYS A 88 8.99 -6.92 0.36
N THR A 89 8.88 -7.49 1.56
CA THR A 89 7.68 -7.36 2.41
C THR A 89 7.53 -5.93 2.93
N LEU A 90 8.63 -5.28 3.35
CA LEU A 90 8.62 -3.89 3.76
C LEU A 90 8.22 -2.96 2.61
N ALA A 91 8.76 -3.17 1.41
CA ALA A 91 8.37 -2.40 0.23
C ALA A 91 6.86 -2.56 -0.09
N ALA A 92 6.33 -3.78 -0.01
CA ALA A 92 4.90 -4.05 -0.19
C ALA A 92 4.04 -3.40 0.91
N LEU A 93 4.58 -3.28 2.14
CA LEU A 93 3.96 -2.52 3.22
C LEU A 93 4.12 -1.01 3.05
N GLY A 94 4.79 -0.51 2.00
CA GLY A 94 5.11 0.92 1.83
C GLY A 94 6.05 1.45 2.92
N MET A 95 7.01 0.64 3.34
CA MET A 95 8.06 0.98 4.30
C MET A 95 9.42 0.90 3.62
N SER A 96 10.28 1.91 3.84
CA SER A 96 11.68 1.86 3.38
C SER A 96 12.46 0.83 4.18
N SER A 97 13.37 0.10 3.52
CA SER A 97 14.28 -0.84 4.17
C SER A 97 15.36 -0.17 5.04
N ASP A 98 15.49 1.15 4.91
CA ASP A 98 16.53 1.94 5.61
C ASP A 98 16.05 2.29 7.01
N GLY A 99 15.94 1.39 7.91
CA GLY A 99 15.71 1.50 9.37
C GLY A 99 15.33 2.85 10.02
N SER A 100 15.09 3.90 9.24
CA SER A 100 14.77 5.24 9.71
C SER A 100 13.25 5.39 9.83
N GLY A 101 12.74 5.11 11.01
CA GLY A 101 11.40 5.47 11.43
C GLY A 101 11.23 6.99 11.42
N SER A 102 10.92 7.57 10.26
CA SER A 102 10.50 8.96 10.21
C SER A 102 9.11 9.06 10.83
N SER A 103 9.06 9.48 12.08
CA SER A 103 7.86 9.94 12.78
C SER A 103 7.46 11.28 12.19
N SER A 104 6.71 11.26 11.09
CA SER A 104 6.00 12.43 10.61
C SER A 104 4.50 12.13 10.55
N SER A 105 3.77 12.82 11.43
CA SER A 105 2.34 13.11 11.47
C SER A 105 1.43 12.12 10.71
N GLY A 106 0.65 11.34 11.46
CA GLY A 106 -0.23 10.26 11.00
C GLY A 106 -1.27 10.61 9.91
N SER A 107 -1.43 11.86 9.52
CA SER A 107 -2.37 12.26 8.47
C SER A 107 -1.77 12.18 7.06
N THR A 108 -0.49 12.47 6.88
CA THR A 108 0.16 12.50 5.55
C THR A 108 0.53 11.09 5.08
N ALA A 109 1.08 10.24 5.96
CA ALA A 109 1.40 8.85 5.64
C ALA A 109 0.14 8.05 5.28
N SER A 110 -0.96 8.27 6.00
CA SER A 110 -2.26 7.67 5.71
C SER A 110 -2.79 8.04 4.32
N ARG A 111 -2.70 9.31 3.94
CA ARG A 111 -3.15 9.78 2.63
C ARG A 111 -2.32 9.20 1.48
N ASN A 112 -1.02 9.07 1.65
CA ASN A 112 -0.15 8.46 0.63
C ASN A 112 -0.44 6.97 0.45
N ASP A 113 -0.74 6.25 1.53
CA ASP A 113 -1.14 4.84 1.47
C ASP A 113 -2.49 4.70 0.75
N ASP A 114 -3.50 5.49 1.13
CA ASP A 114 -4.83 5.47 0.51
C ASP A 114 -4.76 5.88 -0.98
N PHE A 115 -3.96 6.88 -1.32
CA PHE A 115 -3.70 7.27 -2.70
C PHE A 115 -3.12 6.12 -3.53
N THR A 116 -2.09 5.44 -3.01
CA THR A 116 -1.45 4.32 -3.70
C THR A 116 -2.42 3.15 -3.90
N LEU A 117 -3.22 2.83 -2.88
CA LEU A 117 -4.24 1.78 -2.96
C LEU A 117 -5.30 2.11 -4.01
N LEU A 118 -5.81 3.35 -4.04
CA LEU A 118 -6.77 3.80 -5.05
C LEU A 118 -6.17 3.73 -6.45
N CYS A 119 -4.93 4.22 -6.65
CA CYS A 119 -4.25 4.15 -7.94
C CYS A 119 -4.15 2.72 -8.47
N ARG A 120 -3.80 1.75 -7.62
CA ARG A 120 -3.73 0.34 -7.99
C ARG A 120 -5.10 -0.20 -8.36
N MET A 121 -6.13 0.06 -7.54
CA MET A 121 -7.47 -0.44 -7.81
C MET A 121 -8.06 0.14 -9.09
N ILE A 122 -7.93 1.45 -9.31
CA ILE A 122 -8.38 2.10 -10.55
C ILE A 122 -7.63 1.52 -11.75
N SER A 123 -6.31 1.27 -11.64
CA SER A 123 -5.53 0.65 -12.72
C SER A 123 -5.95 -0.79 -13.00
N ALA A 124 -6.40 -1.53 -11.99
CA ALA A 124 -6.83 -2.92 -12.14
C ALA A 124 -8.26 -3.04 -12.70
N GLU A 125 -9.18 -2.23 -12.18
CA GLU A 125 -10.62 -2.29 -12.53
C GLU A 125 -11.00 -1.44 -13.73
N ALA A 126 -10.36 -0.30 -13.95
CA ALA A 126 -10.84 0.73 -14.86
C ALA A 126 -9.82 1.16 -15.91
N ARG A 127 -8.80 0.34 -16.22
CA ARG A 127 -7.75 0.70 -17.20
C ARG A 127 -8.31 1.04 -18.59
N GLY A 128 -9.36 0.35 -19.03
CA GLY A 128 -10.01 0.56 -20.33
C GLY A 128 -11.12 1.60 -20.31
N GLU A 129 -11.47 2.11 -19.13
CA GLU A 129 -12.58 3.04 -18.97
C GLU A 129 -12.20 4.48 -19.37
N PRO A 130 -13.18 5.28 -19.82
CA PRO A 130 -13.00 6.73 -19.94
C PRO A 130 -12.50 7.33 -18.62
N TYR A 131 -11.79 8.46 -18.69
CA TYR A 131 -11.23 9.10 -17.50
C TYR A 131 -12.26 9.30 -16.37
N THR A 132 -13.46 9.78 -16.73
CA THR A 132 -14.57 9.93 -15.76
C THR A 132 -14.98 8.61 -15.13
N GLY A 133 -14.92 7.49 -15.85
CA GLY A 133 -15.17 6.14 -15.31
C GLY A 133 -14.08 5.70 -14.32
N GLN A 134 -12.83 6.06 -14.59
CA GLN A 134 -11.73 5.82 -13.66
C GLN A 134 -11.92 6.58 -12.35
N VAL A 135 -12.31 7.87 -12.44
CA VAL A 135 -12.64 8.68 -11.24
C VAL A 135 -13.85 8.09 -10.51
N ALA A 136 -14.87 7.64 -11.23
CA ALA A 136 -16.07 7.03 -10.66
C ALA A 136 -15.77 5.78 -9.83
N VAL A 137 -14.87 4.91 -10.29
CA VAL A 137 -14.42 3.74 -9.51
C VAL A 137 -13.73 4.18 -8.22
N GLY A 138 -12.85 5.18 -8.26
CA GLY A 138 -12.23 5.76 -7.07
C GLY A 138 -13.26 6.37 -6.11
N ALA A 139 -14.25 7.10 -6.63
CA ALA A 139 -15.31 7.71 -5.85
C ALA A 139 -16.19 6.67 -5.15
N VAL A 140 -16.56 5.56 -5.81
CA VAL A 140 -17.33 4.46 -5.18
C VAL A 140 -16.56 3.89 -3.96
N ILE A 141 -15.26 3.68 -4.07
CA ILE A 141 -14.45 3.19 -2.93
C ILE A 141 -14.51 4.18 -1.77
N LEU A 142 -14.36 5.48 -2.04
CA LEU A 142 -14.42 6.53 -1.02
C LEU A 142 -15.84 6.71 -0.45
N ASN A 143 -16.88 6.50 -1.25
CA ASN A 143 -18.26 6.48 -0.78
C ASN A 143 -18.51 5.31 0.17
N ARG A 144 -17.98 4.12 -0.13
CA ARG A 144 -18.03 2.98 0.78
C ARG A 144 -17.35 3.28 2.11
N VAL A 145 -16.17 3.94 2.10
CA VAL A 145 -15.45 4.34 3.34
C VAL A 145 -16.31 5.23 4.24
N LYS A 146 -17.17 6.06 3.66
CA LYS A 146 -18.09 6.95 4.38
C LYS A 146 -19.41 6.27 4.77
N HIS A 147 -19.76 5.17 4.14
CA HIS A 147 -21.05 4.51 4.31
C HIS A 147 -21.02 3.53 5.50
N PRO A 148 -22.03 3.53 6.42
CA PRO A 148 -22.01 2.74 7.65
C PRO A 148 -21.98 1.22 7.44
N SER A 149 -22.38 0.72 6.27
CA SER A 149 -22.37 -0.71 5.96
C SER A 149 -21.01 -1.24 5.48
N PHE A 150 -20.00 -0.40 5.37
CA PHE A 150 -18.67 -0.76 4.90
C PHE A 150 -17.59 -0.39 5.91
N PRO A 151 -16.39 -0.98 5.80
CA PRO A 151 -15.25 -0.53 6.60
C PRO A 151 -14.93 0.95 6.37
N ASN A 152 -14.51 1.65 7.41
CA ASN A 152 -14.23 3.08 7.41
C ASN A 152 -12.81 3.45 6.95
N THR A 153 -12.14 2.57 6.18
CA THR A 153 -10.82 2.82 5.60
C THR A 153 -10.77 2.31 4.17
N VAL A 154 -9.96 2.93 3.30
CA VAL A 154 -9.76 2.49 1.91
C VAL A 154 -9.31 1.04 1.87
N ALA A 155 -8.28 0.70 2.66
CA ALA A 155 -7.77 -0.67 2.74
C ALA A 155 -8.86 -1.66 3.21
N GLY A 156 -9.63 -1.30 4.24
CA GLY A 156 -10.73 -2.12 4.73
C GLY A 156 -11.77 -2.41 3.65
N VAL A 157 -12.14 -1.41 2.85
CA VAL A 157 -13.07 -1.58 1.73
C VAL A 157 -12.49 -2.45 0.62
N LEU A 158 -11.23 -2.23 0.24
CA LEU A 158 -10.59 -2.95 -0.87
C LEU A 158 -10.36 -4.43 -0.55
N PHE A 159 -9.98 -4.73 0.67
CA PHE A 159 -9.61 -6.10 1.07
C PHE A 159 -10.73 -6.89 1.75
N GLN A 160 -11.98 -6.41 1.67
CA GLN A 160 -13.13 -7.24 2.05
C GLN A 160 -13.19 -8.50 1.16
N PRO A 161 -13.43 -9.68 1.72
CA PRO A 161 -13.57 -10.90 0.94
C PRO A 161 -14.61 -10.75 -0.17
N GLY A 162 -14.19 -10.98 -1.44
CA GLY A 162 -15.07 -10.91 -2.60
C GLY A 162 -15.50 -9.51 -3.04
N ALA A 163 -14.95 -8.44 -2.45
CA ALA A 163 -15.33 -7.07 -2.81
C ALA A 163 -14.82 -6.65 -4.20
N PHE A 164 -13.62 -7.10 -4.56
CA PHE A 164 -12.98 -6.77 -5.83
C PHE A 164 -12.22 -7.98 -6.39
N SER A 165 -12.52 -8.35 -7.63
CA SER A 165 -11.88 -9.47 -8.32
C SER A 165 -10.35 -9.34 -8.41
N PRO A 166 -9.77 -8.17 -8.77
CA PRO A 166 -8.33 -8.01 -8.86
C PRO A 166 -7.56 -8.27 -7.56
N VAL A 167 -8.21 -8.14 -6.40
CA VAL A 167 -7.62 -8.50 -5.11
C VAL A 167 -7.57 -10.02 -4.95
N SER A 168 -8.65 -10.70 -5.34
CA SER A 168 -8.79 -12.14 -5.19
C SER A 168 -7.91 -12.94 -6.15
N ASP A 169 -7.71 -12.45 -7.37
CA ASP A 169 -6.91 -13.09 -8.42
C ASP A 169 -5.45 -12.61 -8.49
N GLY A 170 -5.08 -11.66 -7.63
CA GLY A 170 -3.71 -11.15 -7.52
C GLY A 170 -3.33 -10.03 -8.49
N GLN A 171 -4.19 -9.65 -9.44
CA GLN A 171 -3.91 -8.58 -10.41
C GLN A 171 -3.63 -7.24 -9.72
N PHE A 172 -4.35 -6.95 -8.62
CA PHE A 172 -4.14 -5.74 -7.83
C PHE A 172 -2.69 -5.49 -7.44
N TYR A 173 -1.92 -6.56 -7.19
CA TYR A 173 -0.53 -6.46 -6.72
C TYR A 173 0.48 -6.35 -7.86
N SER A 174 0.16 -6.89 -9.03
CA SER A 174 1.03 -6.92 -10.21
C SER A 174 0.75 -5.79 -11.21
N VAL A 175 -0.38 -5.09 -11.08
CA VAL A 175 -0.77 -4.05 -12.03
C VAL A 175 0.19 -2.87 -12.00
N SER A 176 0.60 -2.42 -13.18
CA SER A 176 1.33 -1.15 -13.33
C SER A 176 0.36 0.02 -13.17
N ILE A 177 0.66 0.91 -12.24
CA ILE A 177 -0.13 2.12 -12.00
C ILE A 177 0.05 3.08 -13.18
N THR A 178 -1.06 3.43 -13.85
CA THR A 178 -1.06 4.37 -14.97
C THR A 178 -1.11 5.82 -14.48
N ASP A 179 -0.62 6.76 -15.29
CA ASP A 179 -0.73 8.20 -14.97
C ASP A 179 -2.18 8.68 -14.96
N SER A 180 -3.04 8.08 -15.80
CA SER A 180 -4.47 8.34 -15.77
C SER A 180 -5.10 7.95 -14.44
N ALA A 181 -4.79 6.75 -13.92
CA ALA A 181 -5.27 6.29 -12.64
C ALA A 181 -4.74 7.13 -11.46
N ARG A 182 -3.49 7.64 -11.55
CA ARG A 182 -2.96 8.58 -10.54
C ARG A 182 -3.79 9.86 -10.47
N ARG A 183 -4.07 10.47 -11.63
CA ARG A 183 -4.91 11.68 -11.67
C ARG A 183 -6.34 11.38 -11.21
N ALA A 184 -6.93 10.26 -11.65
CA ALA A 184 -8.27 9.86 -11.24
C ALA A 184 -8.38 9.62 -9.73
N ALA A 185 -7.39 8.96 -9.12
CA ALA A 185 -7.33 8.77 -7.67
C ALA A 185 -7.23 10.10 -6.93
N GLN A 186 -6.42 11.04 -7.45
CA GLN A 186 -6.28 12.38 -6.86
C GLN A 186 -7.60 13.16 -6.93
N ASP A 187 -8.29 13.14 -8.08
CA ASP A 187 -9.57 13.84 -8.25
C ASP A 187 -10.64 13.26 -7.34
N ALA A 188 -10.72 11.94 -7.21
CA ALA A 188 -11.63 11.29 -6.27
C ALA A 188 -11.33 11.68 -4.81
N LEU A 189 -10.06 11.70 -4.41
CA LEU A 189 -9.63 12.14 -3.06
C LEU A 189 -9.93 13.62 -2.81
N ASN A 190 -9.90 14.46 -3.84
CA ASN A 190 -10.28 15.85 -3.77
C ASN A 190 -11.81 16.05 -3.71
N GLY A 191 -12.59 14.96 -3.77
CA GLY A 191 -14.04 14.97 -3.62
C GLY A 191 -14.83 14.97 -4.92
N TYR A 192 -14.15 14.85 -6.09
CA TYR A 192 -14.88 14.72 -7.34
C TYR A 192 -15.52 13.33 -7.45
N ASP A 193 -16.83 13.30 -7.42
CA ASP A 193 -17.67 12.09 -7.53
C ASP A 193 -18.68 12.24 -8.67
N PRO A 194 -18.38 11.70 -9.85
CA PRO A 194 -19.29 11.74 -10.99
C PRO A 194 -20.53 10.82 -10.82
N THR A 195 -20.54 9.96 -9.78
CA THR A 195 -21.61 9.00 -9.54
C THR A 195 -22.72 9.51 -8.63
N GLY A 196 -22.52 10.66 -7.97
CA GLY A 196 -23.50 11.19 -7.03
C GLY A 196 -23.78 10.27 -5.84
N GLY A 197 -22.75 9.63 -5.32
CA GLY A 197 -22.82 8.78 -4.12
C GLY A 197 -23.10 7.30 -4.37
N ALA A 198 -22.81 6.76 -5.56
CA ALA A 198 -22.91 5.31 -5.79
C ALA A 198 -21.93 4.56 -4.88
N ILE A 199 -22.37 3.39 -4.40
CA ILE A 199 -21.57 2.48 -3.57
C ILE A 199 -21.35 1.12 -4.24
N TYR A 200 -21.90 0.91 -5.41
CA TYR A 200 -21.69 -0.26 -6.25
C TYR A 200 -21.34 0.14 -7.67
N PHE A 201 -20.52 -0.68 -8.34
CA PHE A 201 -20.36 -0.68 -9.78
C PHE A 201 -20.17 -2.10 -10.28
N TYR A 202 -20.52 -2.33 -11.53
CA TYR A 202 -20.35 -3.61 -12.20
C TYR A 202 -20.33 -3.44 -13.71
N ASN A 203 -19.67 -4.36 -14.40
CA ASN A 203 -19.77 -4.51 -15.85
C ASN A 203 -20.88 -5.52 -16.16
N PRO A 204 -21.97 -5.13 -16.83
CA PRO A 204 -23.10 -6.03 -17.11
C PRO A 204 -22.73 -7.24 -17.96
N ALA A 205 -21.71 -7.11 -18.84
CA ALA A 205 -21.26 -8.21 -19.69
C ALA A 205 -20.44 -9.26 -18.93
N LYS A 206 -19.89 -8.91 -17.75
CA LYS A 206 -19.02 -9.78 -16.94
C LYS A 206 -19.68 -10.27 -15.67
N SER A 207 -20.65 -9.52 -15.15
CA SER A 207 -21.32 -9.87 -13.89
C SER A 207 -22.39 -10.93 -14.10
N THR A 208 -22.43 -11.90 -13.19
CA THR A 208 -23.47 -12.94 -13.12
C THR A 208 -24.37 -12.80 -11.89
N SER A 209 -24.13 -11.82 -11.05
CA SER A 209 -24.81 -11.62 -9.78
C SER A 209 -26.22 -11.03 -9.98
N LYS A 210 -27.26 -11.83 -9.81
CA LYS A 210 -28.65 -11.34 -9.84
C LYS A 210 -28.91 -10.24 -8.82
N TRP A 211 -28.21 -10.30 -7.68
CA TRP A 211 -28.36 -9.29 -6.65
C TRP A 211 -27.87 -7.91 -7.09
N ILE A 212 -26.73 -7.81 -7.77
CA ILE A 212 -26.22 -6.51 -8.22
C ILE A 212 -27.14 -5.87 -9.27
N PHE A 213 -27.77 -6.67 -10.13
CA PHE A 213 -28.74 -6.19 -11.12
C PHE A 213 -30.04 -5.66 -10.52
N SER A 214 -30.34 -5.98 -9.25
CA SER A 214 -31.51 -5.45 -8.53
C SER A 214 -31.25 -4.11 -7.84
N ARG A 215 -30.01 -3.61 -7.84
CA ARG A 215 -29.66 -2.33 -7.22
C ARG A 215 -30.16 -1.14 -8.04
N PRO A 216 -30.63 -0.05 -7.38
CA PRO A 216 -31.01 1.17 -8.07
C PRO A 216 -29.83 1.75 -8.86
N VAL A 217 -29.95 1.73 -10.18
CA VAL A 217 -28.94 2.27 -11.09
C VAL A 217 -28.95 3.79 -11.01
N VAL A 218 -27.79 4.39 -10.88
CA VAL A 218 -27.61 5.84 -10.89
C VAL A 218 -27.23 6.32 -12.28
N LEU A 219 -26.20 5.72 -12.90
CA LEU A 219 -25.72 6.05 -14.24
C LEU A 219 -24.82 4.96 -14.80
N THR A 220 -24.53 5.07 -16.09
CA THR A 220 -23.53 4.25 -16.79
C THR A 220 -22.42 5.14 -17.31
N ILE A 221 -21.16 4.75 -17.10
CA ILE A 221 -19.98 5.40 -17.67
C ILE A 221 -19.11 4.30 -18.27
N GLY A 222 -18.82 4.39 -19.59
CA GLY A 222 -18.08 3.35 -20.30
C GLY A 222 -18.80 2.00 -20.21
N GLU A 223 -18.10 0.97 -19.79
CA GLU A 223 -18.65 -0.38 -19.60
C GLU A 223 -19.24 -0.61 -18.19
N HIS A 224 -19.10 0.35 -17.27
CA HIS A 224 -19.55 0.21 -15.89
C HIS A 224 -20.89 0.87 -15.63
N VAL A 225 -21.77 0.13 -14.95
CA VAL A 225 -23.01 0.61 -14.35
C VAL A 225 -22.75 0.90 -12.88
N PHE A 226 -23.14 2.10 -12.43
CA PHE A 226 -23.01 2.57 -11.05
C PHE A 226 -24.37 2.57 -10.36
N ALA A 227 -24.42 2.07 -9.10
CA ALA A 227 -25.68 1.81 -8.39
C ALA A 227 -25.57 2.11 -6.88
N LYS A 228 -26.74 2.19 -6.20
CA LYS A 228 -26.89 2.37 -4.76
C LYS A 228 -27.47 1.15 -4.07
#